data_a29981e3f79945e288e06320e961ea48
#
_entry.id   a29981e3f79945e288e06320e961ea48
#
_cell.length_a   1.000
_cell.length_b   1.000
_cell.length_c   1.000
_cell.angle_alpha   90.00
_cell.angle_beta   90.00
_cell.angle_gamma   90.00
#
_symmetry.space_group_name_H-M   'P 1'
#
loop_
_entity.id
_entity.type
_entity.pdbx_description
1 polymer ?
#
loop_
_entity_poly.entity_id
_entity_poly.type
_entity_poly.pdbx_seq_one_letter_code
_entity_poly.pdbx_strand_id
1 'polypeptide(L)'
;EPFITTNVEGTFHLLEAARKHDVRFHHISTDEVYGDLALDDPHKFTESTPYKPSSPYSASKAASDQLVRAWIRTYGLRATISNCSNNYGPYQHVEKFIPRQITSIMEGVRPKLYGTGENVRDWIHTEDHSSAVWEILTRGRIGETYLIGADGEKNNITVLRMILKMMGQDEN
;
A
#
# COMPACT_ATOMS: atom_id res chain seq x y z
N GLU A 1 10.54 -13.86 8.41
CA GLU A 1 11.71 -14.15 7.54
C GLU A 1 11.46 -13.74 6.09
N PRO A 2 10.38 -14.16 5.38
CA PRO A 2 10.15 -13.76 3.98
C PRO A 2 10.11 -12.25 3.76
N PHE A 3 9.53 -11.49 4.69
CA PHE A 3 9.47 -10.03 4.58
C PHE A 3 10.86 -9.38 4.61
N ILE A 4 11.79 -9.87 5.42
CA ILE A 4 13.14 -9.32 5.48
C ILE A 4 13.87 -9.61 4.17
N THR A 5 13.89 -10.87 3.75
CA THR A 5 14.57 -11.27 2.51
C THR A 5 14.01 -10.55 1.29
N THR A 6 12.67 -10.49 1.14
CA THR A 6 12.06 -9.85 -0.03
C THR A 6 12.13 -8.33 0.04
N ASN A 7 11.66 -7.73 1.15
CA ASN A 7 11.49 -6.28 1.21
C ASN A 7 12.79 -5.54 1.53
N VAL A 8 13.68 -6.11 2.35
CA VAL A 8 14.91 -5.42 2.76
C VAL A 8 16.08 -5.83 1.86
N GLU A 9 16.44 -7.10 1.85
CA GLU A 9 17.56 -7.61 1.02
C GLU A 9 17.29 -7.44 -0.47
N GLY A 10 16.06 -7.75 -0.93
CA GLY A 10 15.66 -7.55 -2.33
C GLY A 10 15.76 -6.09 -2.74
N THR A 11 15.30 -5.15 -1.90
CA THR A 11 15.46 -3.72 -2.17
C THR A 11 16.93 -3.32 -2.22
N PHE A 12 17.76 -3.79 -1.28
CA PHE A 12 19.19 -3.54 -1.30
C PHE A 12 19.83 -3.96 -2.65
N HIS A 13 19.55 -5.16 -3.13
CA HIS A 13 20.10 -5.64 -4.40
C HIS A 13 19.63 -4.81 -5.60
N LEU A 14 18.38 -4.39 -5.62
CA LEU A 14 17.85 -3.52 -6.68
C LEU A 14 18.48 -2.12 -6.64
N LEU A 15 18.71 -1.56 -5.46
CA LEU A 15 19.40 -0.27 -5.29
C LEU A 15 20.84 -0.32 -5.79
N GLU A 16 21.58 -1.39 -5.48
CA GLU A 16 22.95 -1.59 -5.99
C GLU A 16 22.97 -1.78 -7.52
N ALA A 17 22.00 -2.51 -8.07
CA ALA A 17 21.87 -2.65 -9.52
C ALA A 17 21.53 -1.29 -10.17
N ALA A 18 20.58 -0.55 -9.63
CA ALA A 18 20.20 0.76 -10.14
C ALA A 18 21.38 1.74 -10.10
N ARG A 19 22.15 1.75 -9.00
CA ARG A 19 23.36 2.56 -8.86
C ARG A 19 24.43 2.17 -9.87
N LYS A 20 24.70 0.87 -10.03
CA LYS A 20 25.72 0.35 -10.96
C LYS A 20 25.41 0.70 -12.42
N HIS A 21 24.15 0.70 -12.80
CA HIS A 21 23.72 0.94 -14.18
C HIS A 21 23.22 2.36 -14.44
N ASP A 22 23.31 3.24 -13.45
CA ASP A 22 22.85 4.63 -13.50
C ASP A 22 21.40 4.78 -14.02
N VAL A 23 20.48 3.93 -13.54
CA VAL A 23 19.08 3.99 -13.94
C VAL A 23 18.24 4.71 -12.89
N ARG A 24 17.19 5.40 -13.34
CA ARG A 24 16.20 5.97 -12.44
C ARG A 24 15.43 4.85 -11.76
N PHE A 25 15.19 4.98 -10.45
CA PHE A 25 14.54 3.99 -9.62
C PHE A 25 13.28 4.57 -8.95
N HIS A 26 12.20 3.82 -8.94
CA HIS A 26 11.02 4.16 -8.15
C HIS A 26 10.69 3.02 -7.19
N HIS A 27 10.61 3.36 -5.90
CA HIS A 27 10.26 2.40 -4.85
C HIS A 27 8.80 2.52 -4.49
N ILE A 28 8.04 1.45 -4.70
CA ILE A 28 6.63 1.36 -4.30
C ILE A 28 6.57 0.80 -2.87
N SER A 29 6.06 1.61 -1.95
CA SER A 29 5.85 1.26 -0.55
C SER A 29 4.36 1.32 -0.18
N THR A 30 4.05 1.49 1.07
CA THR A 30 2.69 1.43 1.63
C THR A 30 2.48 2.52 2.68
N ASP A 31 1.27 3.01 2.84
CA ASP A 31 0.86 3.91 3.92
C ASP A 31 0.95 3.25 5.31
N GLU A 32 0.95 1.90 5.39
CA GLU A 32 1.12 1.18 6.65
C GLU A 32 2.44 1.49 7.38
N VAL A 33 3.43 2.09 6.71
CA VAL A 33 4.67 2.54 7.35
C VAL A 33 4.43 3.66 8.36
N TYR A 34 3.34 4.42 8.22
CA TYR A 34 2.95 5.48 9.14
C TYR A 34 2.25 4.98 10.40
N GLY A 35 1.79 3.72 10.41
CA GLY A 35 1.08 3.09 11.53
C GLY A 35 -0.44 3.25 11.42
N ASP A 36 -1.07 3.39 12.58
CA ASP A 36 -2.52 3.43 12.69
C ASP A 36 -2.97 4.80 13.26
N LEU A 37 -4.13 5.28 12.80
CA LEU A 37 -4.85 6.40 13.39
C LEU A 37 -6.03 5.86 14.21
N ALA A 38 -6.43 6.56 15.25
CA ALA A 38 -7.66 6.27 15.97
C ALA A 38 -8.87 6.49 15.05
N LEU A 39 -9.97 5.76 15.30
CA LEU A 39 -11.16 5.85 14.43
C LEU A 39 -11.82 7.24 14.43
N ASP A 40 -11.61 8.01 15.47
CA ASP A 40 -12.09 9.37 15.66
C ASP A 40 -11.04 10.44 15.37
N ASP A 41 -9.84 10.05 14.92
CA ASP A 41 -8.78 10.99 14.56
C ASP A 41 -9.13 11.68 13.22
N PRO A 42 -9.28 13.01 13.21
CA PRO A 42 -9.58 13.75 11.98
C PRO A 42 -8.37 13.93 11.05
N HIS A 43 -7.18 13.56 11.52
CA HIS A 43 -5.96 13.75 10.73
C HIS A 43 -5.80 12.66 9.67
N LYS A 44 -5.08 13.01 8.62
CA LYS A 44 -4.62 12.07 7.58
C LYS A 44 -3.10 12.01 7.59
N PHE A 45 -2.54 10.94 7.06
CA PHE A 45 -1.10 10.87 6.83
C PHE A 45 -0.66 11.89 5.79
N THR A 46 0.53 12.42 5.98
CA THR A 46 1.21 13.31 5.04
C THR A 46 2.64 12.79 4.83
N GLU A 47 3.34 13.32 3.84
CA GLU A 47 4.74 12.96 3.58
C GLU A 47 5.68 13.29 4.76
N SER A 48 5.27 14.19 5.63
CA SER A 48 6.00 14.55 6.86
C SER A 48 5.60 13.73 8.08
N THR A 49 4.60 12.86 7.99
CA THR A 49 4.18 11.99 9.08
C THR A 49 5.33 11.04 9.47
N PRO A 50 5.71 10.96 10.76
CA PRO A 50 6.74 10.03 11.19
C PRO A 50 6.35 8.57 10.96
N TYR A 51 7.29 7.74 10.54
CA TYR A 51 7.09 6.29 10.42
C TYR A 51 6.87 5.67 11.79
N LYS A 52 5.81 4.90 11.93
CA LYS A 52 5.40 4.19 13.14
C LYS A 52 4.78 2.83 12.79
N PRO A 53 5.50 1.95 12.07
CA PRO A 53 4.94 0.69 11.59
C PRO A 53 4.46 -0.20 12.75
N SER A 54 3.30 -0.83 12.59
CA SER A 54 2.63 -1.63 13.63
C SER A 54 2.69 -3.15 13.37
N SER A 55 3.27 -3.58 12.25
CA SER A 55 3.37 -5.00 11.89
C SER A 55 4.78 -5.36 11.37
N PRO A 56 5.17 -6.67 11.39
CA PRO A 56 6.44 -7.10 10.77
C PRO A 56 6.53 -6.75 9.29
N TYR A 57 5.42 -6.79 8.56
CA TYR A 57 5.34 -6.37 7.16
C TYR A 57 5.63 -4.87 7.03
N SER A 58 4.86 -4.02 7.71
CA SER A 58 5.05 -2.57 7.61
C SER A 58 6.41 -2.12 8.13
N ALA A 59 6.97 -2.79 9.15
CA ALA A 59 8.33 -2.55 9.62
C ALA A 59 9.38 -2.87 8.55
N SER A 60 9.21 -3.97 7.81
CA SER A 60 10.12 -4.33 6.71
C SER A 60 10.02 -3.35 5.53
N LYS A 61 8.81 -2.85 5.23
CA LYS A 61 8.60 -1.81 4.21
C LYS A 61 9.22 -0.48 4.64
N ALA A 62 9.03 -0.07 5.89
CA ALA A 62 9.69 1.11 6.45
C ALA A 62 11.22 1.00 6.38
N ALA A 63 11.79 -0.18 6.66
CA ALA A 63 13.22 -0.42 6.53
C ALA A 63 13.69 -0.27 5.08
N SER A 64 12.96 -0.81 4.11
CA SER A 64 13.28 -0.64 2.68
C SER A 64 13.20 0.82 2.22
N ASP A 65 12.22 1.59 2.68
CA ASP A 65 12.13 3.03 2.41
C ASP A 65 13.37 3.78 2.93
N GLN A 66 13.85 3.43 4.14
CA GLN A 66 15.05 4.04 4.71
C GLN A 66 16.32 3.66 3.91
N LEU A 67 16.41 2.44 3.38
CA LEU A 67 17.49 2.08 2.46
C LEU A 67 17.47 2.96 1.21
N VAL A 68 16.32 3.15 0.58
CA VAL A 68 16.20 4.03 -0.60
C VAL A 68 16.67 5.45 -0.28
N ARG A 69 16.22 6.03 0.85
CA ARG A 69 16.63 7.36 1.31
C ARG A 69 18.14 7.44 1.56
N ALA A 70 18.72 6.39 2.14
CA ALA A 70 20.17 6.32 2.38
C ALA A 70 20.96 6.29 1.06
N TRP A 71 20.51 5.54 0.05
CA TRP A 71 21.13 5.49 -1.28
C TRP A 71 21.03 6.82 -2.04
N ILE A 72 19.87 7.48 -1.95
CA ILE A 72 19.70 8.84 -2.50
C ILE A 72 20.74 9.79 -1.88
N ARG A 73 20.81 9.82 -0.53
CA ARG A 73 21.67 10.75 0.20
C ARG A 73 23.17 10.45 0.02
N THR A 74 23.55 9.18 0.08
CA THR A 74 24.96 8.76 0.11
C THR A 74 25.58 8.71 -1.27
N TYR A 75 24.82 8.20 -2.25
CA TYR A 75 25.33 7.91 -3.59
C TYR A 75 24.71 8.79 -4.69
N GLY A 76 23.79 9.67 -4.35
CA GLY A 76 23.09 10.49 -5.34
C GLY A 76 22.18 9.67 -6.27
N LEU A 77 21.69 8.48 -5.80
CA LEU A 77 20.82 7.65 -6.61
C LEU A 77 19.58 8.43 -7.06
N ARG A 78 19.28 8.41 -8.34
CA ARG A 78 18.10 9.06 -8.91
C ARG A 78 16.84 8.26 -8.60
N ALA A 79 16.35 8.36 -7.36
CA ALA A 79 15.20 7.59 -6.90
C ALA A 79 14.08 8.46 -6.34
N THR A 80 12.87 7.89 -6.35
CA THR A 80 11.64 8.41 -5.73
C THR A 80 10.96 7.28 -4.93
N ILE A 81 10.13 7.63 -3.95
CA ILE A 81 9.35 6.68 -3.16
C ILE A 81 7.86 7.04 -3.30
N SER A 82 6.99 6.04 -3.34
CA SER A 82 5.56 6.25 -3.10
C SER A 82 5.04 5.34 -1.99
N ASN A 83 4.19 5.90 -1.13
CA ASN A 83 3.45 5.18 -0.12
C ASN A 83 1.98 5.19 -0.54
N CYS A 84 1.47 4.02 -0.96
CA CYS A 84 0.10 3.92 -1.47
C CYS A 84 -0.86 3.36 -0.43
N SER A 85 -2.12 3.76 -0.53
CA SER A 85 -3.24 3.19 0.19
C SER A 85 -3.64 1.80 -0.34
N ASN A 86 -4.76 1.25 0.15
CA ASN A 86 -5.19 -0.11 -0.21
C ASN A 86 -5.65 -0.19 -1.67
N ASN A 87 -4.87 -0.88 -2.47
CA ASN A 87 -5.21 -1.13 -3.87
C ASN A 87 -6.29 -2.19 -4.00
N TYR A 88 -7.18 -2.01 -4.97
CA TYR A 88 -8.12 -3.04 -5.43
C TYR A 88 -8.25 -3.01 -6.95
N GLY A 89 -8.67 -4.12 -7.54
CA GLY A 89 -8.87 -4.20 -8.99
C GLY A 89 -8.89 -5.63 -9.51
N PRO A 90 -9.08 -5.80 -10.83
CA PRO A 90 -9.06 -7.10 -11.48
C PRO A 90 -7.76 -7.87 -11.20
N TYR A 91 -7.88 -9.19 -11.08
CA TYR A 91 -6.76 -10.11 -10.85
C TYR A 91 -6.04 -9.96 -9.50
N GLN A 92 -6.60 -9.18 -8.55
CA GLN A 92 -6.05 -9.10 -7.20
C GLN A 92 -6.03 -10.49 -6.55
N HIS A 93 -4.95 -10.79 -5.80
CA HIS A 93 -4.78 -12.07 -5.14
C HIS A 93 -5.94 -12.39 -4.18
N VAL A 94 -6.44 -13.63 -4.25
CA VAL A 94 -7.66 -14.08 -3.55
C VAL A 94 -7.60 -13.97 -2.02
N GLU A 95 -6.41 -13.89 -1.42
CA GLU A 95 -6.25 -13.68 0.02
C GLU A 95 -6.56 -12.25 0.47
N LYS A 96 -6.58 -11.29 -0.46
CA LYS A 96 -6.87 -9.89 -0.14
C LYS A 96 -8.36 -9.71 0.15
N PHE A 97 -8.68 -8.65 0.92
CA PHE A 97 -10.00 -8.47 1.49
C PHE A 97 -11.13 -8.55 0.45
N ILE A 98 -11.12 -7.71 -0.58
CA ILE A 98 -12.20 -7.63 -1.58
C ILE A 98 -12.36 -8.96 -2.34
N PRO A 99 -11.33 -9.53 -3.01
CA PRO A 99 -11.51 -10.77 -3.75
C PRO A 99 -11.86 -11.95 -2.85
N ARG A 100 -11.38 -11.98 -1.61
CA ARG A 100 -11.75 -13.04 -0.65
C ARG A 100 -13.22 -13.01 -0.30
N GLN A 101 -13.81 -11.82 -0.08
CA GLN A 101 -15.26 -11.72 0.17
C GLN A 101 -16.06 -12.18 -1.05
N ILE A 102 -15.67 -11.74 -2.26
CA ILE A 102 -16.33 -12.14 -3.51
C ILE A 102 -16.28 -13.65 -3.70
N THR A 103 -15.11 -14.26 -3.58
CA THR A 103 -14.98 -15.73 -3.76
C THR A 103 -15.74 -16.50 -2.69
N SER A 104 -15.71 -16.06 -1.43
CA SER A 104 -16.50 -16.68 -0.36
C SER A 104 -18.00 -16.66 -0.68
N ILE A 105 -18.53 -15.53 -1.14
CA ILE A 105 -19.94 -15.42 -1.53
C ILE A 105 -20.26 -16.34 -2.71
N MET A 106 -19.41 -16.41 -3.73
CA MET A 106 -19.59 -17.29 -4.89
C MET A 106 -19.61 -18.78 -4.51
N GLU A 107 -18.84 -19.17 -3.48
CA GLU A 107 -18.76 -20.53 -2.96
C GLU A 107 -19.86 -20.83 -1.92
N GLY A 108 -20.76 -19.90 -1.64
CA GLY A 108 -21.78 -20.03 -0.61
C GLY A 108 -21.22 -20.06 0.83
N VAL A 109 -20.00 -19.57 1.02
CA VAL A 109 -19.34 -19.46 2.32
C VAL A 109 -19.64 -18.09 2.89
N ARG A 110 -20.04 -18.03 4.18
CA ARG A 110 -20.30 -16.76 4.85
C ARG A 110 -19.03 -15.88 4.87
N PRO A 111 -19.11 -14.64 4.36
CA PRO A 111 -18.01 -13.68 4.45
C PRO A 111 -17.55 -13.43 5.89
N LYS A 112 -16.25 -13.21 6.09
CA LYS A 112 -15.68 -13.01 7.41
C LYS A 112 -15.06 -11.63 7.53
N LEU A 113 -15.43 -10.90 8.58
CA LEU A 113 -14.78 -9.67 9.01
C LEU A 113 -13.87 -9.94 10.22
N TYR A 114 -12.77 -9.23 10.31
CA TYR A 114 -11.96 -9.18 11.53
C TYR A 114 -12.57 -8.14 12.49
N GLY A 115 -12.79 -8.55 13.76
CA GLY A 115 -13.39 -7.71 14.78
C GLY A 115 -14.77 -7.21 14.36
N THR A 116 -15.04 -5.92 14.60
CA THR A 116 -16.30 -5.25 14.24
C THR A 116 -16.38 -4.85 12.77
N GLY A 117 -15.28 -4.90 12.04
CA GLY A 117 -15.19 -4.41 10.66
C GLY A 117 -15.11 -2.88 10.53
N GLU A 118 -14.92 -2.17 11.64
CA GLU A 118 -14.86 -0.69 11.68
C GLU A 118 -13.53 -0.11 11.20
N ASN A 119 -12.51 -0.95 11.01
CA ASN A 119 -11.23 -0.51 10.46
C ASN A 119 -11.43 0.24 9.13
N VAL A 120 -11.05 1.50 9.11
CA VAL A 120 -11.11 2.37 7.94
C VAL A 120 -9.88 2.17 7.08
N ARG A 121 -10.09 2.13 5.77
CA ARG A 121 -9.04 2.10 4.76
C ARG A 121 -9.39 3.07 3.64
N ASP A 122 -8.41 3.72 3.08
CA ASP A 122 -8.56 4.39 1.79
C ASP A 122 -8.39 3.35 0.67
N TRP A 123 -9.29 3.34 -0.28
CA TRP A 123 -9.36 2.33 -1.35
C TRP A 123 -9.11 2.98 -2.71
N ILE A 124 -8.00 2.62 -3.36
CA ILE A 124 -7.63 3.12 -4.67
C ILE A 124 -7.67 2.02 -5.73
N HIS A 125 -8.21 2.33 -6.91
CA HIS A 125 -8.17 1.39 -8.03
C HIS A 125 -6.75 1.24 -8.59
N THR A 126 -6.37 0.02 -8.99
CA THR A 126 -5.00 -0.27 -9.46
C THR A 126 -4.60 0.52 -10.70
N GLU A 127 -5.55 0.91 -11.57
CA GLU A 127 -5.26 1.76 -12.73
C GLU A 127 -4.86 3.17 -12.31
N ASP A 128 -5.56 3.76 -11.33
CA ASP A 128 -5.25 5.08 -10.80
C ASP A 128 -3.88 5.07 -10.09
N HIS A 129 -3.64 4.03 -9.28
CA HIS A 129 -2.34 3.84 -8.64
C HIS A 129 -1.22 3.70 -9.69
N SER A 130 -1.40 2.88 -10.72
CA SER A 130 -0.40 2.67 -11.76
C SER A 130 -0.14 3.95 -12.58
N SER A 131 -1.18 4.74 -12.84
CA SER A 131 -1.07 6.05 -13.48
C SER A 131 -0.24 7.02 -12.63
N ALA A 132 -0.51 7.09 -11.32
CA ALA A 132 0.26 7.91 -10.39
C ALA A 132 1.73 7.48 -10.32
N VAL A 133 2.00 6.16 -10.25
CA VAL A 133 3.36 5.61 -10.28
C VAL A 133 4.09 6.01 -11.56
N TRP A 134 3.42 5.94 -12.71
CA TRP A 134 4.00 6.34 -13.99
C TRP A 134 4.35 7.84 -14.03
N GLU A 135 3.47 8.69 -13.53
CA GLU A 135 3.75 10.13 -13.42
C GLU A 135 4.93 10.42 -12.49
N ILE A 136 5.01 9.75 -11.33
CA ILE A 136 6.12 9.90 -10.40
C ILE A 136 7.44 9.41 -11.03
N LEU A 137 7.41 8.24 -11.68
CA LEU A 137 8.58 7.67 -12.32
C LEU A 137 9.13 8.57 -13.42
N THR A 138 8.26 9.21 -14.19
CA THR A 138 8.67 10.01 -15.37
C THR A 138 8.92 11.48 -15.03
N ARG A 139 8.14 12.08 -14.13
CA ARG A 139 8.12 13.52 -13.86
C ARG A 139 8.37 13.89 -12.39
N GLY A 140 8.31 12.92 -11.47
CA GLY A 140 8.53 13.17 -10.05
C GLY A 140 9.91 13.73 -9.75
N ARG A 141 10.01 14.58 -8.74
CA ARG A 141 11.29 15.12 -8.27
C ARG A 141 12.10 14.06 -7.57
N ILE A 142 13.34 13.90 -7.97
CA ILE A 142 14.29 12.97 -7.36
C ILE A 142 14.46 13.30 -5.87
N GLY A 143 14.47 12.28 -5.05
CA GLY A 143 14.62 12.39 -3.60
C GLY A 143 13.31 12.51 -2.83
N GLU A 144 12.20 12.78 -3.52
CA GLU A 144 10.90 12.99 -2.86
C GLU A 144 10.15 11.68 -2.59
N THR A 145 9.31 11.74 -1.56
CA THR A 145 8.31 10.72 -1.23
C THR A 145 6.92 11.27 -1.59
N TYR A 146 6.07 10.43 -2.14
CA TYR A 146 4.72 10.77 -2.58
C TYR A 146 3.70 9.85 -1.88
N LEU A 147 2.61 10.42 -1.35
CA LEU A 147 1.47 9.64 -0.92
C LEU A 147 0.49 9.48 -2.08
N ILE A 148 0.04 8.24 -2.29
CA ILE A 148 -0.96 7.92 -3.32
C ILE A 148 -2.20 7.36 -2.63
N GLY A 149 -3.27 8.15 -2.61
CA GLY A 149 -4.58 7.81 -2.08
C GLY A 149 -5.69 8.30 -3.01
N ALA A 150 -6.92 7.95 -2.70
CA ALA A 150 -8.10 8.28 -3.53
C ALA A 150 -9.16 9.10 -2.79
N ASP A 151 -8.94 9.49 -1.54
CA ASP A 151 -9.99 10.06 -0.65
C ASP A 151 -11.24 9.16 -0.58
N GLY A 152 -11.03 7.86 -0.72
CA GLY A 152 -12.06 6.83 -0.79
C GLY A 152 -12.23 6.05 0.50
N GLU A 153 -12.05 6.69 1.66
CA GLU A 153 -12.07 6.04 2.96
C GLU A 153 -13.41 5.36 3.22
N LYS A 154 -13.33 4.06 3.52
CA LYS A 154 -14.47 3.24 3.94
C LYS A 154 -14.01 2.22 4.97
N ASN A 155 -14.88 1.95 5.93
CA ASN A 155 -14.63 0.83 6.82
C ASN A 155 -14.93 -0.51 6.12
N ASN A 156 -14.32 -1.57 6.62
CA ASN A 156 -14.41 -2.89 6.01
C ASN A 156 -15.84 -3.41 5.94
N ILE A 157 -16.70 -3.12 6.94
CA ILE A 157 -18.11 -3.55 6.92
C ILE A 157 -18.90 -2.85 5.82
N THR A 158 -18.64 -1.57 5.57
CA THR A 158 -19.28 -0.84 4.47
C THR A 158 -18.88 -1.44 3.12
N VAL A 159 -17.58 -1.74 2.92
CA VAL A 159 -17.11 -2.38 1.69
C VAL A 159 -17.75 -3.74 1.50
N LEU A 160 -17.86 -4.56 2.58
CA LEU A 160 -18.54 -5.86 2.50
C LEU A 160 -20.01 -5.71 2.10
N ARG A 161 -20.75 -4.77 2.71
CA ARG A 161 -22.16 -4.52 2.33
C ARG A 161 -22.29 -4.10 0.86
N MET A 162 -21.39 -3.26 0.38
CA MET A 162 -21.36 -2.92 -1.05
C MET A 162 -21.17 -4.15 -1.94
N ILE A 163 -20.25 -5.05 -1.58
CA ILE A 163 -20.03 -6.31 -2.33
C ILE A 163 -21.27 -7.18 -2.31
N LEU A 164 -21.89 -7.41 -1.14
CA LEU A 164 -23.12 -8.19 -1.00
C LEU A 164 -24.22 -7.64 -1.89
N LYS A 165 -24.48 -6.34 -1.80
CA LYS A 165 -25.47 -5.65 -2.63
C LYS A 165 -25.22 -5.83 -4.13
N MET A 166 -23.97 -5.66 -4.59
CA MET A 166 -23.60 -5.81 -6.00
C MET A 166 -23.75 -7.26 -6.50
N MET A 167 -23.60 -8.23 -5.60
CA MET A 167 -23.78 -9.65 -5.90
C MET A 167 -25.22 -10.15 -5.67
N GLY A 168 -26.18 -9.25 -5.37
CA GLY A 168 -27.58 -9.62 -5.14
C GLY A 168 -27.82 -10.45 -3.88
N GLN A 169 -26.93 -10.34 -2.89
CA GLN A 169 -27.05 -11.06 -1.62
C GLN A 169 -27.68 -10.16 -0.54
N ASP A 170 -28.31 -10.81 0.45
CA ASP A 170 -28.84 -10.10 1.61
C ASP A 170 -27.68 -9.57 2.48
N GLU A 171 -27.85 -8.37 3.04
CA GLU A 171 -26.87 -7.72 3.92
C GLU A 171 -26.93 -8.23 5.38
N ASN A 172 -27.88 -9.16 5.71
CA ASN A 172 -28.13 -9.68 7.07
C ASN A 172 -27.29 -10.93 7.39
#